data_a6dc7a15d056177290f6c11b53680db2
#
_entry.id   a6dc7a15d056177290f6c11b53680db2
#
_cell.length_a   1.000
_cell.length_b   1.000
_cell.length_c   1.000
_cell.angle_alpha   90.00
_cell.angle_beta   90.00
_cell.angle_gamma   90.00
#
_symmetry.space_group_name_H-M   'P 1'
#
loop_
_entity.id
_entity.type
_entity.pdbx_description
1 polymer ?
#
loop_
_entity_poly.entity_id
_entity_poly.type
_entity_poly.pdbx_seq_one_letter_code
_entity_poly.pdbx_strand_id
1 'polypeptide(L)'
;SIFDKCSGGEKTRVLVAKMLLEEPEILLLDEPTNNLDIKTLEWLEDYIKQYKGSVLVVSHDRYFLDHVIGRVLELDTDGIEEYDGNYSKYIQDKEQRFLERYKAYENNQYITHRMEMQVRRLKSMNSQILRGVANKIENRLNKMEKIDKPIFEKKSIRMNEFSGSRSGATLLEAVGIAKSFEQKELFSDIDLTIEKGDRIGIIGENGSGKTTLLKILL
;
A
#
# COMPACT_ATOMS: atom_id res chain seq x y z
N SER A 1 -25.72 -25.99 7.82
CA SER A 1 -24.50 -26.68 8.29
C SER A 1 -23.90 -25.97 9.50
N ILE A 2 -23.02 -26.65 10.25
CA ILE A 2 -22.29 -26.01 11.37
C ILE A 2 -21.46 -24.84 10.85
N PHE A 3 -20.88 -24.97 9.66
CA PHE A 3 -20.10 -23.94 8.98
C PHE A 3 -20.92 -22.65 8.73
N ASP A 4 -22.20 -22.74 8.41
CA ASP A 4 -23.05 -21.56 8.17
C ASP A 4 -23.26 -20.72 9.43
N LYS A 5 -23.17 -21.36 10.62
CA LYS A 5 -23.33 -20.71 11.93
C LYS A 5 -22.03 -20.06 12.44
N CYS A 6 -20.89 -20.30 11.79
CA CYS A 6 -19.62 -19.72 12.15
C CYS A 6 -19.57 -18.21 11.83
N SER A 7 -18.90 -17.45 12.67
CA SER A 7 -18.55 -16.06 12.40
C SER A 7 -17.64 -15.95 11.16
N GLY A 8 -17.54 -14.76 10.55
CA GLY A 8 -16.67 -14.54 9.40
C GLY A 8 -15.23 -14.98 9.65
N GLY A 9 -14.66 -14.62 10.79
CA GLY A 9 -13.29 -15.01 11.17
C GLY A 9 -13.13 -16.52 11.41
N GLU A 10 -14.13 -17.20 11.98
CA GLU A 10 -14.11 -18.66 12.12
C GLU A 10 -14.17 -19.38 10.77
N LYS A 11 -14.99 -18.87 9.85
CA LYS A 11 -15.05 -19.39 8.46
C LYS A 11 -13.71 -19.27 7.76
N THR A 12 -13.07 -18.11 7.88
CA THR A 12 -11.74 -17.87 7.29
C THR A 12 -10.71 -18.84 7.88
N ARG A 13 -10.69 -19.02 9.21
CA ARG A 13 -9.77 -19.99 9.87
C ARG A 13 -9.98 -21.42 9.39
N VAL A 14 -11.22 -21.86 9.25
CA VAL A 14 -11.54 -23.20 8.75
C VAL A 14 -11.13 -23.39 7.31
N LEU A 15 -11.35 -22.38 6.45
CA LEU A 15 -10.93 -22.43 5.06
C LEU A 15 -9.39 -22.47 4.93
N VAL A 16 -8.69 -21.62 5.67
CA VAL A 16 -7.23 -21.64 5.73
C VAL A 16 -6.73 -22.99 6.21
N ALA A 17 -7.26 -23.53 7.33
CA ALA A 17 -6.86 -24.82 7.82
C ALA A 17 -7.09 -25.96 6.80
N LYS A 18 -8.21 -25.92 6.07
CA LYS A 18 -8.49 -26.88 4.99
C LYS A 18 -7.44 -26.80 3.88
N MET A 19 -7.15 -25.60 3.39
CA MET A 19 -6.14 -25.38 2.33
C MET A 19 -4.77 -25.87 2.76
N LEU A 20 -4.42 -25.70 4.05
CA LEU A 20 -3.13 -26.10 4.59
C LEU A 20 -2.99 -27.61 4.70
N LEU A 21 -4.08 -28.31 4.98
CA LEU A 21 -4.10 -29.79 5.04
C LEU A 21 -3.99 -30.45 3.65
N GLU A 22 -4.32 -29.71 2.60
CA GLU A 22 -4.20 -30.20 1.20
C GLU A 22 -2.78 -30.07 0.65
N GLU A 23 -1.89 -29.31 1.31
CA GLU A 23 -0.48 -29.06 0.93
C GLU A 23 -0.29 -28.84 -0.59
N PRO A 24 -1.01 -27.92 -1.24
CA PRO A 24 -0.91 -27.71 -2.68
C PRO A 24 0.48 -27.19 -3.07
N GLU A 25 0.95 -27.48 -4.28
CA GLU A 25 2.24 -26.96 -4.77
C GLU A 25 2.26 -25.43 -4.88
N ILE A 26 1.09 -24.81 -5.12
CA ILE A 26 0.91 -23.35 -5.22
C ILE A 26 -0.25 -22.94 -4.36
N LEU A 27 -0.02 -22.03 -3.44
CA LEU A 27 -1.01 -21.41 -2.56
C LEU A 27 -1.35 -20.00 -3.07
N LEU A 28 -2.63 -19.77 -3.38
CA LEU A 28 -3.13 -18.46 -3.80
C LEU A 28 -3.94 -17.83 -2.67
N LEU A 29 -3.51 -16.68 -2.18
CA LEU A 29 -4.14 -15.96 -1.07
C LEU A 29 -4.57 -14.57 -1.51
N ASP A 30 -5.87 -14.28 -1.42
CA ASP A 30 -6.44 -12.97 -1.70
C ASP A 30 -6.94 -12.35 -0.39
N GLU A 31 -6.30 -11.23 0.00
CA GLU A 31 -6.56 -10.49 1.24
C GLU A 31 -6.69 -11.40 2.49
N PRO A 32 -5.70 -12.28 2.76
CA PRO A 32 -5.82 -13.27 3.82
C PRO A 32 -5.83 -12.66 5.23
N THR A 33 -5.38 -11.43 5.38
CA THR A 33 -5.34 -10.70 6.65
C THR A 33 -6.69 -10.17 7.09
N ASN A 34 -7.66 -10.10 6.18
CA ASN A 34 -8.98 -9.57 6.46
C ASN A 34 -9.73 -10.45 7.49
N ASN A 35 -10.27 -9.82 8.53
CA ASN A 35 -11.04 -10.45 9.60
C ASN A 35 -10.25 -11.45 10.48
N LEU A 36 -8.91 -11.46 10.41
CA LEU A 36 -8.08 -12.20 11.34
C LEU A 36 -7.75 -11.35 12.57
N ASP A 37 -7.65 -12.00 13.72
CA ASP A 37 -7.06 -11.39 14.91
C ASP A 37 -5.52 -11.52 14.85
N ILE A 38 -4.84 -10.76 15.71
CA ILE A 38 -3.36 -10.68 15.73
C ILE A 38 -2.73 -12.07 15.89
N LYS A 39 -3.25 -12.91 16.78
CA LYS A 39 -2.70 -14.27 17.02
C LYS A 39 -2.84 -15.17 15.80
N THR A 40 -3.99 -15.08 15.12
CA THR A 40 -4.22 -15.86 13.89
C THR A 40 -3.35 -15.35 12.75
N LEU A 41 -3.11 -14.03 12.70
CA LEU A 41 -2.22 -13.42 11.71
C LEU A 41 -0.76 -13.86 11.91
N GLU A 42 -0.23 -13.76 13.13
CA GLU A 42 1.12 -14.25 13.48
C GLU A 42 1.31 -15.72 13.14
N TRP A 43 0.32 -16.56 13.45
CA TRP A 43 0.34 -17.97 13.08
C TRP A 43 0.37 -18.16 11.55
N LEU A 44 -0.41 -17.38 10.79
CA LEU A 44 -0.43 -17.45 9.32
C LEU A 44 0.92 -17.02 8.72
N GLU A 45 1.53 -15.96 9.26
CA GLU A 45 2.87 -15.51 8.86
C GLU A 45 3.90 -16.63 9.04
N ASP A 46 3.93 -17.26 10.22
CA ASP A 46 4.87 -18.34 10.53
C ASP A 46 4.64 -19.55 9.65
N TYR A 47 3.39 -19.85 9.35
CA TYR A 47 3.05 -20.95 8.45
C TYR A 47 3.55 -20.68 7.03
N ILE A 48 3.27 -19.49 6.47
CA ILE A 48 3.71 -19.14 5.11
C ILE A 48 5.24 -19.16 5.00
N LYS A 49 5.96 -18.69 6.01
CA LYS A 49 7.43 -18.73 6.05
C LYS A 49 8.00 -20.17 5.99
N GLN A 50 7.28 -21.14 6.54
CA GLN A 50 7.69 -22.54 6.58
C GLN A 50 7.12 -23.36 5.42
N TYR A 51 6.24 -22.75 4.61
CA TYR A 51 5.58 -23.45 3.52
C TYR A 51 6.58 -23.88 2.43
N LYS A 52 6.52 -25.13 2.02
CA LYS A 52 7.47 -25.71 1.04
C LYS A 52 7.11 -25.42 -0.41
N GLY A 53 5.84 -25.15 -0.69
CA GLY A 53 5.34 -24.79 -2.01
C GLY A 53 5.52 -23.32 -2.32
N SER A 54 5.05 -22.90 -3.48
CA SER A 54 5.01 -21.48 -3.87
C SER A 54 3.79 -20.79 -3.29
N VAL A 55 3.93 -19.54 -2.87
CA VAL A 55 2.83 -18.73 -2.35
C VAL A 55 2.70 -17.46 -3.18
N LEU A 56 1.50 -17.16 -3.67
CA LEU A 56 1.14 -15.90 -4.28
C LEU A 56 0.10 -15.21 -3.40
N VAL A 57 0.44 -14.01 -2.92
CA VAL A 57 -0.40 -13.24 -2.00
C VAL A 57 -0.80 -11.92 -2.63
N VAL A 58 -2.08 -11.59 -2.55
CA VAL A 58 -2.59 -10.23 -2.77
C VAL A 58 -3.01 -9.68 -1.42
N SER A 59 -2.44 -8.55 -0.99
CA SER A 59 -2.80 -7.90 0.27
C SER A 59 -2.50 -6.41 0.27
N HIS A 60 -3.27 -5.66 1.05
CA HIS A 60 -2.99 -4.25 1.38
C HIS A 60 -2.25 -4.08 2.71
N ASP A 61 -2.07 -5.15 3.46
CA ASP A 61 -1.34 -5.15 4.72
C ASP A 61 0.17 -5.19 4.47
N ARG A 62 0.78 -4.01 4.55
CA ARG A 62 2.22 -3.82 4.29
C ARG A 62 3.10 -4.56 5.30
N TYR A 63 2.65 -4.63 6.56
CA TYR A 63 3.38 -5.32 7.61
C TYR A 63 3.43 -6.82 7.32
N PHE A 64 2.28 -7.41 7.03
CA PHE A 64 2.17 -8.81 6.63
C PHE A 64 3.04 -9.12 5.40
N LEU A 65 2.92 -8.32 4.33
CA LEU A 65 3.72 -8.51 3.13
C LEU A 65 5.22 -8.42 3.44
N ASP A 66 5.65 -7.47 4.26
CA ASP A 66 7.07 -7.29 4.59
C ASP A 66 7.68 -8.51 5.29
N HIS A 67 6.85 -9.30 6.00
CA HIS A 67 7.29 -10.47 6.76
C HIS A 67 7.23 -11.80 6.00
N VAL A 68 6.37 -11.89 4.97
CA VAL A 68 6.10 -13.20 4.33
C VAL A 68 6.60 -13.31 2.89
N ILE A 69 6.85 -12.19 2.19
CA ILE A 69 7.22 -12.23 0.79
C ILE A 69 8.71 -11.99 0.57
N GLY A 70 9.25 -12.63 -0.48
CA GLY A 70 10.62 -12.40 -0.96
C GLY A 70 10.68 -11.73 -2.34
N ARG A 71 9.52 -11.48 -2.97
CA ARG A 71 9.40 -10.86 -4.30
C ARG A 71 8.07 -10.15 -4.42
N VAL A 72 8.06 -8.99 -5.08
CA VAL A 72 6.87 -8.19 -5.34
C VAL A 72 6.61 -8.12 -6.83
N LEU A 73 5.36 -8.33 -7.22
CA LEU A 73 4.84 -8.08 -8.57
C LEU A 73 3.93 -6.86 -8.49
N GLU A 74 4.36 -5.76 -9.08
CA GLU A 74 3.53 -4.56 -9.19
C GLU A 74 2.78 -4.59 -10.51
N LEU A 75 1.45 -4.58 -10.44
CA LEU A 75 0.57 -4.51 -11.60
C LEU A 75 0.17 -3.06 -11.84
N ASP A 76 0.53 -2.53 -13.01
CA ASP A 76 0.15 -1.19 -13.46
C ASP A 76 -0.47 -1.25 -14.86
N THR A 77 -0.97 -0.13 -15.36
CA THR A 77 -1.53 0.00 -16.72
C THR A 77 -0.56 -0.41 -17.82
N ASP A 78 0.73 -0.22 -17.60
CA ASP A 78 1.80 -0.54 -18.54
C ASP A 78 2.29 -2.00 -18.47
N GLY A 79 1.75 -2.80 -17.51
CA GLY A 79 2.08 -4.20 -17.33
C GLY A 79 2.46 -4.60 -15.91
N ILE A 80 3.37 -5.56 -15.80
CA ILE A 80 3.85 -6.07 -14.51
C ILE A 80 5.32 -5.71 -14.37
N GLU A 81 5.65 -5.00 -13.27
CA GLU A 81 7.04 -4.80 -12.85
C GLU A 81 7.38 -5.73 -11.68
N GLU A 82 8.57 -6.32 -11.75
CA GLU A 82 9.06 -7.27 -10.74
C GLU A 82 10.18 -6.65 -9.91
N TYR A 83 10.13 -6.92 -8.58
CA TYR A 83 11.10 -6.45 -7.61
C TYR A 83 11.50 -7.59 -6.67
N ASP A 84 12.79 -7.81 -6.49
CA ASP A 84 13.33 -8.77 -5.54
C ASP A 84 13.41 -8.19 -4.14
N GLY A 85 12.92 -8.96 -3.16
CA GLY A 85 12.94 -8.61 -1.75
C GLY A 85 11.55 -8.44 -1.15
N ASN A 86 11.52 -7.99 0.10
CA ASN A 86 10.30 -7.72 0.84
C ASN A 86 9.65 -6.39 0.44
N TYR A 87 8.52 -6.06 1.06
CA TYR A 87 7.77 -4.84 0.75
C TYR A 87 8.57 -3.56 0.99
N SER A 88 9.34 -3.49 2.09
CA SER A 88 10.19 -2.33 2.41
C SER A 88 11.26 -2.09 1.34
N LYS A 89 11.91 -3.15 0.88
CA LYS A 89 12.89 -3.08 -0.19
C LYS A 89 12.25 -2.68 -1.53
N TYR A 90 11.08 -3.23 -1.86
CA TYR A 90 10.31 -2.83 -3.04
C TYR A 90 10.08 -1.31 -3.09
N ILE A 91 9.66 -0.70 -1.97
CA ILE A 91 9.43 0.74 -1.91
C ILE A 91 10.72 1.54 -2.20
N GLN A 92 11.86 1.10 -1.64
CA GLN A 92 13.17 1.74 -1.89
C GLN A 92 13.59 1.61 -3.35
N ASP A 93 13.51 0.41 -3.92
CA ASP A 93 13.89 0.14 -5.30
C ASP A 93 12.98 0.89 -6.28
N LYS A 94 11.69 0.97 -6.00
CA LYS A 94 10.72 1.75 -6.78
C LYS A 94 11.06 3.25 -6.77
N GLU A 95 11.39 3.82 -5.61
CA GLU A 95 11.79 5.22 -5.50
C GLU A 95 13.10 5.48 -6.25
N GLN A 96 14.05 4.57 -6.15
CA GLN A 96 15.32 4.68 -6.89
C GLN A 96 15.11 4.61 -8.41
N ARG A 97 14.34 3.64 -8.92
CA ARG A 97 14.00 3.52 -10.36
C ARG A 97 13.28 4.78 -10.86
N PHE A 98 12.38 5.34 -10.06
CA PHE A 98 11.71 6.59 -10.39
C PHE A 98 12.72 7.74 -10.52
N LEU A 99 13.64 7.91 -9.56
CA LEU A 99 14.66 8.95 -9.60
C LEU A 99 15.58 8.81 -10.81
N GLU A 100 15.94 7.58 -11.19
CA GLU A 100 16.74 7.31 -12.38
C GLU A 100 16.00 7.68 -13.67
N ARG A 101 14.73 7.27 -13.81
CA ARG A 101 13.85 7.64 -14.92
C ARG A 101 13.65 9.15 -14.99
N TYR A 102 13.48 9.81 -13.85
CA TYR A 102 13.31 11.26 -13.80
C TYR A 102 14.58 12.01 -14.23
N LYS A 103 15.75 11.58 -13.77
CA LYS A 103 17.03 12.12 -14.22
C LYS A 103 17.26 11.93 -15.74
N ALA A 104 16.90 10.77 -16.26
CA ALA A 104 16.97 10.50 -17.70
C ALA A 104 16.05 11.44 -18.49
N TYR A 105 14.81 11.66 -18.00
CA TYR A 105 13.88 12.63 -18.56
C TYR A 105 14.45 14.05 -18.55
N GLU A 106 14.95 14.54 -17.41
CA GLU A 106 15.54 15.88 -17.31
C GLU A 106 16.73 16.07 -18.27
N ASN A 107 17.61 15.08 -18.33
CA ASN A 107 18.75 15.12 -19.25
C ASN A 107 18.29 15.12 -20.73
N ASN A 108 17.30 14.32 -21.07
CA ASN A 108 16.70 14.30 -22.41
C ASN A 108 16.10 15.67 -22.76
N GLN A 109 15.34 16.30 -21.84
CA GLN A 109 14.77 17.63 -22.01
C GLN A 109 15.86 18.70 -22.18
N TYR A 110 16.92 18.65 -21.38
CA TYR A 110 18.05 19.57 -21.47
C TYR A 110 18.75 19.48 -22.84
N ILE A 111 19.05 18.26 -23.30
CA ILE A 111 19.68 18.03 -24.59
C ILE A 111 18.79 18.53 -25.75
N THR A 112 17.50 18.19 -25.69
CA THR A 112 16.49 18.60 -26.67
C THR A 112 16.42 20.12 -26.76
N HIS A 113 16.26 20.80 -25.65
CA HIS A 113 16.19 22.26 -25.59
C HIS A 113 17.46 22.92 -26.12
N ARG A 114 18.62 22.40 -25.73
CA ARG A 114 19.92 22.91 -26.23
C ARG A 114 20.05 22.76 -27.75
N MET A 115 19.65 21.62 -28.30
CA MET A 115 19.67 21.40 -29.77
C MET A 115 18.69 22.31 -30.49
N GLU A 116 17.49 22.51 -29.97
CA GLU A 116 16.49 23.42 -30.52
C GLU A 116 17.04 24.88 -30.60
N MET A 117 17.64 25.35 -29.50
CA MET A 117 18.25 26.68 -29.45
C MET A 117 19.37 26.81 -30.42
N GLN A 118 20.19 25.76 -30.61
CA GLN A 118 21.26 25.75 -31.59
C GLN A 118 20.72 25.81 -33.04
N VAL A 119 19.66 25.03 -33.33
CA VAL A 119 18.99 25.07 -34.65
C VAL A 119 18.43 26.46 -34.92
N ARG A 120 17.73 27.09 -33.96
CA ARG A 120 17.18 28.45 -34.10
C ARG A 120 18.29 29.46 -34.38
N ARG A 121 19.40 29.40 -33.63
CA ARG A 121 20.55 30.29 -33.83
C ARG A 121 21.18 30.12 -35.21
N LEU A 122 21.42 28.89 -35.68
CA LEU A 122 22.01 28.61 -36.99
C LEU A 122 21.07 29.01 -38.13
N LYS A 123 19.76 28.81 -37.99
CA LYS A 123 18.79 29.23 -39.01
C LYS A 123 18.63 30.77 -39.10
N SER A 124 18.89 31.53 -38.04
CA SER A 124 18.83 33.00 -38.05
C SER A 124 20.03 33.62 -38.75
N MET A 125 21.12 32.88 -38.95
CA MET A 125 22.31 33.37 -39.68
C MET A 125 22.07 33.21 -41.18
N ASN A 126 22.33 34.28 -41.95
CA ASN A 126 22.09 34.31 -43.42
C ASN A 126 23.21 33.58 -44.21
N SER A 127 23.40 32.27 -43.94
CA SER A 127 24.40 31.42 -44.58
C SER A 127 23.80 30.08 -44.97
N GLN A 128 23.97 29.70 -46.23
CA GLN A 128 23.47 28.43 -46.77
C GLN A 128 24.17 27.22 -46.15
N ILE A 129 25.46 27.35 -45.80
CA ILE A 129 26.26 26.31 -45.15
C ILE A 129 25.69 26.04 -43.72
N LEU A 130 25.43 27.12 -42.97
CA LEU A 130 24.91 27.01 -41.61
C LEU A 130 23.46 26.43 -41.57
N ARG A 131 22.66 26.73 -42.58
CA ARG A 131 21.34 26.08 -42.74
C ARG A 131 21.46 24.58 -42.97
N GLY A 132 22.46 24.12 -43.74
CA GLY A 132 22.73 22.70 -43.91
C GLY A 132 23.12 22.00 -42.61
N VAL A 133 23.91 22.66 -41.75
CA VAL A 133 24.25 22.15 -40.42
C VAL A 133 23.02 22.12 -39.53
N ALA A 134 22.21 23.18 -39.53
CA ALA A 134 20.93 23.21 -38.75
C ALA A 134 20.01 22.05 -39.12
N ASN A 135 19.83 21.76 -40.41
CA ASN A 135 18.99 20.64 -40.86
C ASN A 135 19.53 19.28 -40.40
N LYS A 136 20.85 19.09 -40.32
CA LYS A 136 21.42 17.85 -39.76
C LYS A 136 21.11 17.69 -38.28
N ILE A 137 21.20 18.77 -37.50
CA ILE A 137 20.85 18.76 -36.05
C ILE A 137 19.36 18.52 -35.87
N GLU A 138 18.51 19.16 -36.65
CA GLU A 138 17.05 18.96 -36.61
C GLU A 138 16.66 17.53 -36.97
N ASN A 139 17.30 16.92 -37.96
CA ASN A 139 17.07 15.52 -38.29
C ASN A 139 17.48 14.56 -37.15
N ARG A 140 18.56 14.92 -36.41
CA ARG A 140 18.99 14.18 -35.25
C ARG A 140 17.99 14.34 -34.13
N LEU A 141 17.49 15.54 -33.87
CA LEU A 141 16.46 15.85 -32.88
C LEU A 141 15.17 15.04 -33.14
N ASN A 142 14.73 15.00 -34.42
CA ASN A 142 13.52 14.26 -34.79
C ASN A 142 13.68 12.73 -34.66
N LYS A 143 14.91 12.22 -34.63
CA LYS A 143 15.20 10.80 -34.40
C LYS A 143 15.47 10.46 -32.94
N MET A 144 15.59 11.46 -32.05
CA MET A 144 15.75 11.22 -30.63
C MET A 144 14.47 10.65 -30.04
N GLU A 145 14.61 9.64 -29.23
CA GLU A 145 13.51 9.08 -28.44
C GLU A 145 13.01 10.14 -27.45
N LYS A 146 11.72 10.38 -27.49
CA LYS A 146 11.08 11.27 -26.51
C LYS A 146 10.78 10.45 -25.28
N ILE A 147 11.39 10.84 -24.16
CA ILE A 147 11.12 10.24 -22.87
C ILE A 147 9.97 11.00 -22.23
N ASP A 148 8.89 10.30 -21.92
CA ASP A 148 7.76 10.88 -21.21
C ASP A 148 8.12 11.15 -19.75
N LYS A 149 7.48 12.17 -19.17
CA LYS A 149 7.72 12.52 -17.78
C LYS A 149 7.21 11.40 -16.88
N PRO A 150 8.07 10.75 -16.09
CA PRO A 150 7.62 9.73 -15.16
C PRO A 150 6.73 10.35 -14.07
N ILE A 151 5.61 9.69 -13.77
CA ILE A 151 4.65 10.14 -12.77
C ILE A 151 4.87 9.28 -11.52
N PHE A 152 5.18 9.92 -10.40
CA PHE A 152 5.22 9.26 -9.11
C PHE A 152 3.93 9.57 -8.35
N GLU A 153 3.00 8.65 -8.36
CA GLU A 153 1.77 8.79 -7.57
C GLU A 153 2.06 8.62 -6.07
N LYS A 154 2.58 9.65 -5.46
CA LYS A 154 2.52 9.77 -4.00
C LYS A 154 1.08 10.19 -3.66
N LYS A 155 0.20 9.24 -3.38
CA LYS A 155 -1.12 9.54 -2.79
C LYS A 155 -0.92 10.08 -1.38
N SER A 156 -0.57 11.36 -1.25
CA SER A 156 -0.65 12.07 0.01
C SER A 156 -2.08 12.59 0.16
N ILE A 157 -2.86 11.95 1.00
CA ILE A 157 -4.12 12.52 1.47
C ILE A 157 -3.75 13.71 2.35
N ARG A 158 -3.90 14.94 1.84
CA ARG A 158 -3.88 16.14 2.67
C ARG A 158 -5.20 16.18 3.41
N MET A 159 -5.21 15.71 4.64
CA MET A 159 -6.29 16.00 5.56
C MET A 159 -6.16 17.48 5.95
N ASN A 160 -7.15 18.29 5.57
CA ASN A 160 -7.28 19.63 6.13
C ASN A 160 -7.57 19.47 7.63
N GLU A 161 -6.75 20.11 8.45
CA GLU A 161 -7.01 20.20 9.88
C GLU A 161 -8.33 20.96 10.06
N PHE A 162 -9.37 20.23 10.50
CA PHE A 162 -10.57 20.86 11.00
C PHE A 162 -10.22 21.50 12.36
N SER A 163 -10.04 22.80 12.38
CA SER A 163 -9.94 23.57 13.61
C SER A 163 -11.33 23.63 14.26
N GLY A 164 -11.67 22.61 15.02
CA GLY A 164 -12.86 22.59 15.87
C GLY A 164 -12.68 23.45 17.11
N SER A 165 -13.75 24.11 17.51
CA SER A 165 -13.86 24.95 18.71
C SER A 165 -13.37 24.28 19.99
N ARG A 166 -12.87 25.07 20.93
CA ARG A 166 -12.39 24.65 22.25
C ARG A 166 -13.50 23.94 23.03
N SER A 167 -13.55 22.61 22.97
CA SER A 167 -14.26 21.74 23.93
C SER A 167 -13.33 21.45 25.12
N GLY A 168 -13.89 21.13 26.29
CA GLY A 168 -13.16 20.80 27.51
C GLY A 168 -12.12 19.68 27.31
N ALA A 169 -11.25 19.44 28.29
CA ALA A 169 -10.18 18.45 28.18
C ALA A 169 -10.74 17.02 27.98
N THR A 170 -11.78 16.64 28.71
CA THR A 170 -12.44 15.32 28.61
C THR A 170 -13.56 15.37 27.58
N LEU A 171 -13.52 14.48 26.60
CA LEU A 171 -14.51 14.39 25.51
C LEU A 171 -15.54 13.29 25.75
N LEU A 172 -15.14 12.21 26.40
CA LEU A 172 -16.00 11.08 26.73
C LEU A 172 -15.52 10.46 28.05
N GLU A 173 -16.46 10.21 28.94
CA GLU A 173 -16.26 9.46 30.17
C GLU A 173 -17.32 8.37 30.24
N ALA A 174 -16.89 7.16 30.40
CA ALA A 174 -17.75 6.00 30.49
C ALA A 174 -17.29 5.15 31.68
N VAL A 175 -18.22 4.84 32.58
CA VAL A 175 -17.95 4.16 33.85
C VAL A 175 -18.82 2.93 33.97
N GLY A 176 -18.21 1.80 34.34
CA GLY A 176 -18.92 0.55 34.61
C GLY A 176 -19.62 -0.05 33.39
N ILE A 177 -19.07 0.16 32.17
CA ILE A 177 -19.68 -0.40 30.96
C ILE A 177 -19.61 -1.92 31.00
N ALA A 178 -20.77 -2.56 30.81
CA ALA A 178 -20.89 -4.02 30.72
C ALA A 178 -21.76 -4.41 29.52
N LYS A 179 -21.47 -5.55 28.92
CA LYS A 179 -22.28 -6.12 27.84
C LYS A 179 -22.25 -7.63 27.85
N SER A 180 -23.44 -8.22 27.81
CA SER A 180 -23.63 -9.66 27.64
C SER A 180 -24.61 -9.92 26.51
N PHE A 181 -24.47 -11.04 25.84
CA PHE A 181 -25.44 -11.58 24.88
C PHE A 181 -25.86 -12.97 25.35
N GLU A 182 -27.16 -13.14 25.62
CA GLU A 182 -27.75 -14.37 26.12
C GLU A 182 -27.01 -14.91 27.36
N GLN A 183 -26.15 -15.92 27.18
CA GLN A 183 -25.39 -16.54 28.27
C GLN A 183 -23.90 -16.22 28.24
N LYS A 184 -23.44 -15.39 27.26
CA LYS A 184 -22.03 -15.02 27.11
C LYS A 184 -21.83 -13.58 27.52
N GLU A 185 -21.13 -13.37 28.62
CA GLU A 185 -20.57 -12.06 28.96
C GLU A 185 -19.43 -11.74 28.04
N LEU A 186 -19.48 -10.56 27.41
CA LEU A 186 -18.38 -10.07 26.55
C LEU A 186 -17.37 -9.29 27.36
N PHE A 187 -17.85 -8.38 28.18
CA PHE A 187 -17.03 -7.59 29.10
C PHE A 187 -17.93 -7.00 30.19
N SER A 188 -17.32 -6.73 31.33
CA SER A 188 -17.95 -6.10 32.51
C SER A 188 -17.01 -5.11 33.13
N ASP A 189 -17.58 -4.09 33.78
CA ASP A 189 -16.87 -3.11 34.60
C ASP A 189 -15.72 -2.40 33.87
N ILE A 190 -15.98 -1.92 32.64
CA ILE A 190 -15.00 -1.14 31.86
C ILE A 190 -15.20 0.34 32.14
N ASP A 191 -14.15 0.96 32.65
CA ASP A 191 -14.03 2.41 32.76
C ASP A 191 -13.13 2.93 31.65
N LEU A 192 -13.57 3.98 30.95
CA LEU A 192 -12.85 4.60 29.86
C LEU A 192 -13.05 6.10 29.86
N THR A 193 -11.94 6.83 29.85
CA THR A 193 -11.93 8.29 29.66
C THR A 193 -11.17 8.62 28.40
N ILE A 194 -11.76 9.49 27.56
CA ILE A 194 -11.11 9.99 26.33
C ILE A 194 -10.97 11.51 26.43
N GLU A 195 -9.75 11.96 26.29
CA GLU A 195 -9.41 13.39 26.33
C GLU A 195 -9.20 13.93 24.92
N LYS A 196 -9.17 15.25 24.84
CA LYS A 196 -8.95 15.94 23.57
C LYS A 196 -7.54 15.68 23.03
N GLY A 197 -7.45 15.04 21.86
CA GLY A 197 -6.20 14.72 21.20
C GLY A 197 -5.74 13.26 21.37
N ASP A 198 -6.46 12.48 22.19
CA ASP A 198 -6.16 11.04 22.34
C ASP A 198 -6.33 10.29 21.04
N ARG A 199 -5.48 9.27 20.88
CA ARG A 199 -5.54 8.28 19.80
C ARG A 199 -5.46 6.90 20.42
N ILE A 200 -6.62 6.27 20.61
CA ILE A 200 -6.75 5.01 21.36
C ILE A 200 -6.97 3.86 20.39
N GLY A 201 -6.14 2.81 20.47
CA GLY A 201 -6.32 1.57 19.74
C GLY A 201 -6.97 0.50 20.61
N ILE A 202 -8.05 -0.14 20.13
CA ILE A 202 -8.70 -1.26 20.80
C ILE A 202 -8.21 -2.56 20.15
N ILE A 203 -7.55 -3.40 20.95
CA ILE A 203 -6.95 -4.67 20.51
C ILE A 203 -7.66 -5.83 21.22
N GLY A 204 -7.77 -6.98 20.56
CA GLY A 204 -8.33 -8.19 21.13
C GLY A 204 -8.70 -9.23 20.07
N GLU A 205 -8.99 -10.45 20.52
CA GLU A 205 -9.39 -11.58 19.65
C GLU A 205 -10.72 -11.31 18.93
N ASN A 206 -10.98 -12.08 17.86
CA ASN A 206 -12.26 -12.01 17.17
C ASN A 206 -13.40 -12.51 18.12
N GLY A 207 -14.48 -11.73 18.19
CA GLY A 207 -15.58 -12.00 19.11
C GLY A 207 -15.38 -11.49 20.53
N SER A 208 -14.29 -10.77 20.85
CA SER A 208 -14.05 -10.16 22.17
C SER A 208 -14.93 -8.95 22.48
N GLY A 209 -15.73 -8.48 21.52
CA GLY A 209 -16.66 -7.37 21.75
C GLY A 209 -16.17 -5.98 21.31
N LYS A 210 -15.03 -5.85 20.60
CA LYS A 210 -14.48 -4.56 20.16
C LYS A 210 -15.49 -3.67 19.43
N THR A 211 -16.15 -4.22 18.42
CA THR A 211 -17.19 -3.50 17.66
C THR A 211 -18.42 -3.19 18.52
N THR A 212 -18.72 -4.04 19.49
CA THR A 212 -19.84 -3.82 20.43
C THR A 212 -19.50 -2.67 21.36
N LEU A 213 -18.28 -2.61 21.89
CA LEU A 213 -17.83 -1.50 22.71
C LEU A 213 -17.90 -0.18 21.95
N LEU A 214 -17.37 -0.12 20.70
CA LEU A 214 -17.49 1.09 19.87
C LEU A 214 -18.95 1.52 19.64
N LYS A 215 -19.87 0.56 19.43
CA LYS A 215 -21.30 0.87 19.26
C LYS A 215 -21.98 1.34 20.54
N ILE A 216 -21.45 1.03 21.71
CA ILE A 216 -21.97 1.55 22.99
C ILE A 216 -21.50 2.98 23.22
N LEU A 217 -20.30 3.32 22.77
CA LEU A 217 -19.70 4.65 22.93
C LEU A 217 -20.22 5.67 21.91
N LEU A 218 -20.84 5.22 20.82
CA LEU A 218 -21.46 6.04 19.77
C LEU A 218 -22.91 6.37 20.08
#